data_682e24814d2ba52a81af75f8c52c42b2
#
_entry.id   682e24814d2ba52a81af75f8c52c42b2
#
_cell.length_a   1.000
_cell.length_b   1.000
_cell.length_c   1.000
_cell.angle_alpha   90.00
_cell.angle_beta   90.00
_cell.angle_gamma   90.00
#
_symmetry.space_group_name_H-M   'P 1'
#
loop_
_entity.id
_entity.type
_entity.pdbx_description
1 polymer ?
#
loop_
_entity_poly.entity_id
_entity_poly.type
_entity_poly.pdbx_seq_one_letter_code
_entity_poly.pdbx_strand_id
1 'polypeptide(L)'
;MRGWIVFMVLAACVATGAEALAGKADGFSGTAFGTPLTSLPAFMILKSDGDATYAVNLQEGYRIGGKSPVVVYGFAGGRLFAAYVRLDGLTSRDAMAKELSARHGKPSASTEGGVETLRWRAGKTKIKLKSNPATGSLKLGYYSTEQTGPAARLLEADSLDVDALARLYDKDKLTKAVSLPGKPAPKGYSPYDDGVSQSPGRAPGQ
;
A
#
# COMPACT_ATOMS: atom_id res chain seq x y z
N MET A 1 16.95 -7.66 -69.37
CA MET A 1 17.49 -7.36 -68.02
C MET A 1 16.36 -6.81 -67.17
N ARG A 2 15.78 -7.64 -66.31
CA ARG A 2 14.63 -7.26 -65.46
C ARG A 2 15.09 -7.19 -64.01
N GLY A 3 15.24 -5.95 -63.48
CA GLY A 3 15.60 -5.71 -62.11
C GLY A 3 14.38 -5.89 -61.20
N TRP A 4 14.42 -6.80 -60.25
CA TRP A 4 13.46 -6.97 -59.17
C TRP A 4 13.90 -6.10 -57.97
N ILE A 5 13.10 -5.14 -57.67
CA ILE A 5 13.22 -4.32 -56.43
C ILE A 5 12.45 -5.07 -55.38
N VAL A 6 13.18 -5.64 -54.41
CA VAL A 6 12.59 -6.23 -53.19
C VAL A 6 12.36 -5.11 -52.20
N PHE A 7 11.10 -4.77 -51.97
CA PHE A 7 10.70 -3.91 -50.87
C PHE A 7 10.71 -4.70 -49.55
N MET A 8 11.72 -4.46 -48.73
CA MET A 8 11.81 -4.95 -47.37
C MET A 8 10.96 -4.02 -46.47
N VAL A 9 9.74 -4.45 -46.12
CA VAL A 9 8.90 -3.80 -45.14
C VAL A 9 9.43 -4.15 -43.77
N LEU A 10 10.12 -3.22 -43.14
CA LEU A 10 10.57 -3.32 -41.76
C LEU A 10 9.34 -3.06 -40.85
N ALA A 11 8.71 -4.13 -40.38
CA ALA A 11 7.67 -4.04 -39.34
C ALA A 11 8.34 -3.71 -38.02
N ALA A 12 8.34 -2.42 -37.65
CA ALA A 12 8.70 -1.97 -36.31
C ALA A 12 7.59 -2.41 -35.33
N CYS A 13 7.80 -3.54 -34.65
CA CYS A 13 7.03 -3.90 -33.47
C CYS A 13 7.33 -2.87 -32.38
N VAL A 14 6.43 -1.90 -32.23
CA VAL A 14 6.37 -1.05 -31.04
C VAL A 14 5.87 -1.95 -29.92
N ALA A 15 6.79 -2.63 -29.24
CA ALA A 15 6.52 -3.22 -27.94
C ALA A 15 6.32 -2.04 -26.97
N THR A 16 5.05 -1.61 -26.81
CA THR A 16 4.66 -0.80 -25.66
C THR A 16 4.89 -1.67 -24.43
N GLY A 17 6.11 -1.58 -23.90
CA GLY A 17 6.47 -2.16 -22.63
C GLY A 17 5.55 -1.56 -21.56
N ALA A 18 4.55 -2.31 -21.17
CA ALA A 18 4.07 -2.23 -19.81
C ALA A 18 5.28 -2.63 -18.94
N GLU A 19 6.18 -1.70 -18.68
CA GLU A 19 7.09 -1.78 -17.56
C GLU A 19 6.21 -1.79 -16.32
N ALA A 20 5.62 -2.97 -16.07
CA ALA A 20 5.15 -3.32 -14.76
C ALA A 20 6.25 -2.90 -13.81
N LEU A 21 5.90 -2.09 -12.83
CA LEU A 21 6.64 -1.79 -11.62
C LEU A 21 7.06 -3.11 -10.93
N ALA A 22 7.94 -3.87 -11.53
CA ALA A 22 8.86 -4.76 -10.86
C ALA A 22 9.83 -3.85 -10.10
N GLY A 23 9.25 -3.05 -9.17
CA GLY A 23 10.01 -2.27 -8.23
C GLY A 23 10.97 -3.22 -7.57
N LYS A 24 12.26 -2.88 -7.60
CA LYS A 24 13.29 -3.56 -6.82
C LYS A 24 12.68 -3.97 -5.49
N ALA A 25 12.75 -5.26 -5.16
CA ALA A 25 12.13 -5.87 -3.99
C ALA A 25 12.69 -5.35 -2.64
N ASP A 26 13.37 -4.22 -2.63
CA ASP A 26 14.08 -3.65 -1.49
C ASP A 26 13.32 -2.48 -0.85
N GLY A 27 12.00 -2.41 -1.01
CA GLY A 27 11.16 -1.34 -0.46
C GLY A 27 9.67 -1.55 -0.67
N PHE A 28 8.89 -0.51 -0.40
CA PHE A 28 7.45 -0.49 -0.63
C PHE A 28 7.00 0.88 -1.17
N SER A 29 6.11 0.89 -2.18
CA SER A 29 5.50 2.11 -2.76
C SER A 29 6.53 3.22 -3.09
N GLY A 30 7.67 2.83 -3.68
CA GLY A 30 8.74 3.77 -4.06
C GLY A 30 9.68 4.19 -2.92
N THR A 31 9.43 3.77 -1.68
CA THR A 31 10.31 4.04 -0.53
C THR A 31 11.16 2.81 -0.21
N ALA A 32 12.47 2.94 -0.28
CA ALA A 32 13.40 1.84 0.02
C ALA A 32 13.43 1.51 1.52
N PHE A 33 13.55 0.22 1.86
CA PHE A 33 13.84 -0.17 3.24
C PHE A 33 15.18 0.41 3.70
N GLY A 34 15.27 0.75 4.98
CA GLY A 34 16.42 1.43 5.54
C GLY A 34 16.37 2.96 5.41
N THR A 35 15.44 3.53 4.64
CA THR A 35 15.27 4.98 4.54
C THR A 35 14.96 5.58 5.92
N PRO A 36 15.70 6.62 6.36
CA PRO A 36 15.42 7.29 7.62
C PRO A 36 14.08 8.02 7.61
N LEU A 37 13.31 7.92 8.70
CA LEU A 37 12.01 8.62 8.83
C LEU A 37 12.17 10.15 8.71
N THR A 38 13.30 10.68 9.19
CA THR A 38 13.63 12.12 9.11
C THR A 38 13.77 12.64 7.69
N SER A 39 14.02 11.77 6.71
CA SER A 39 14.10 12.13 5.29
C SER A 39 12.74 12.01 4.55
N LEU A 40 11.68 11.69 5.25
CA LEU A 40 10.34 11.44 4.70
C LEU A 40 9.32 12.48 5.21
N PRO A 41 9.32 13.71 4.68
CA PRO A 41 8.51 14.82 5.22
C PRO A 41 6.99 14.60 5.09
N ALA A 42 6.55 13.71 4.19
CA ALA A 42 5.15 13.37 4.01
C ALA A 42 4.64 12.32 5.03
N PHE A 43 5.51 11.82 5.90
CA PHE A 43 5.13 10.80 6.88
C PHE A 43 4.67 11.43 8.19
N MET A 44 3.54 10.96 8.69
CA MET A 44 2.98 11.33 9.97
C MET A 44 3.09 10.15 10.94
N ILE A 45 3.69 10.38 12.10
CA ILE A 45 3.82 9.37 13.16
C ILE A 45 2.44 9.15 13.80
N LEU A 46 2.03 7.88 13.91
CA LEU A 46 0.82 7.47 14.61
C LEU A 46 1.11 7.03 16.05
N LYS A 47 2.18 6.24 16.23
CA LYS A 47 2.56 5.65 17.50
C LYS A 47 4.07 5.35 17.52
N SER A 48 4.68 5.46 18.70
CA SER A 48 6.02 4.91 18.96
C SER A 48 5.96 3.97 20.17
N ASP A 49 6.76 2.90 20.11
CA ASP A 49 6.91 1.89 21.15
C ASP A 49 8.40 1.49 21.22
N GLY A 50 9.13 2.11 22.14
CA GLY A 50 10.59 2.03 22.16
C GLY A 50 11.18 2.49 20.83
N ASP A 51 12.03 1.65 20.23
CA ASP A 51 12.66 1.91 18.93
C ASP A 51 11.75 1.58 17.71
N ALA A 52 10.53 1.08 17.94
CA ALA A 52 9.56 0.84 16.89
C ALA A 52 8.64 2.06 16.73
N THR A 53 8.58 2.61 15.53
CA THR A 53 7.70 3.74 15.20
C THR A 53 6.78 3.36 14.05
N TYR A 54 5.51 3.74 14.17
CA TYR A 54 4.49 3.51 13.15
C TYR A 54 4.05 4.84 12.57
N ALA A 55 4.00 4.91 11.24
CA ALA A 55 3.63 6.13 10.53
C ALA A 55 2.77 5.83 9.31
N VAL A 56 2.12 6.84 8.78
CA VAL A 56 1.43 6.82 7.48
C VAL A 56 2.03 7.85 6.55
N ASN A 57 2.02 7.54 5.26
CA ASN A 57 2.38 8.50 4.23
C ASN A 57 1.13 9.29 3.82
N LEU A 58 1.11 10.60 4.05
CA LEU A 58 0.00 11.48 3.70
C LEU A 58 -0.18 11.62 2.17
N GLN A 59 0.82 11.23 1.39
CA GLN A 59 0.83 11.25 -0.07
C GLN A 59 0.86 9.83 -0.65
N GLU A 60 0.23 8.86 0.06
CA GLU A 60 0.24 7.46 -0.35
C GLU A 60 -0.37 7.26 -1.75
N GLY A 61 0.46 6.69 -2.65
CA GLY A 61 0.09 6.41 -4.03
C GLY A 61 -0.31 4.95 -4.31
N TYR A 62 -0.15 4.06 -3.35
CA TYR A 62 -0.44 2.64 -3.53
C TYR A 62 -1.92 2.38 -3.82
N ARG A 63 -2.20 1.53 -4.82
CA ARG A 63 -3.57 1.22 -5.27
C ARG A 63 -3.75 -0.28 -5.44
N ILE A 64 -4.97 -0.75 -5.12
CA ILE A 64 -5.43 -2.12 -5.38
C ILE A 64 -6.80 -2.03 -6.05
N GLY A 65 -6.89 -2.53 -7.29
CA GLY A 65 -8.13 -2.43 -8.06
C GLY A 65 -8.66 -0.99 -8.20
N GLY A 66 -7.76 -0.01 -8.30
CA GLY A 66 -8.09 1.42 -8.37
C GLY A 66 -8.42 2.08 -7.02
N LYS A 67 -8.56 1.31 -5.93
CA LYS A 67 -8.86 1.83 -4.59
C LYS A 67 -7.57 2.09 -3.80
N SER A 68 -7.62 3.05 -2.87
CA SER A 68 -6.53 3.36 -1.94
C SER A 68 -6.71 2.55 -0.66
N PRO A 69 -5.88 1.54 -0.39
CA PRO A 69 -5.88 0.87 0.90
C PRO A 69 -5.26 1.76 1.98
N VAL A 70 -5.55 1.46 3.24
CA VAL A 70 -4.76 2.01 4.34
C VAL A 70 -3.41 1.31 4.38
N VAL A 71 -2.34 2.11 4.38
CA VAL A 71 -0.96 1.64 4.51
C VAL A 71 -0.35 2.24 5.76
N VAL A 72 0.16 1.38 6.64
CA VAL A 72 0.93 1.77 7.83
C VAL A 72 2.37 1.32 7.62
N TYR A 73 3.30 2.20 7.89
CA TYR A 73 4.74 1.95 7.78
C TYR A 73 5.35 1.75 9.17
N GLY A 74 6.22 0.75 9.29
CA GLY A 74 6.96 0.44 10.50
C GLY A 74 8.42 0.81 10.36
N PHE A 75 8.95 1.55 11.32
CA PHE A 75 10.35 1.98 11.40
C PHE A 75 11.02 1.34 12.60
N ALA A 76 12.15 0.69 12.39
CA ALA A 76 13.00 0.13 13.44
C ALA A 76 14.24 1.04 13.61
N GLY A 77 14.44 1.58 14.80
CA GLY A 77 15.53 2.53 15.05
C GLY A 77 15.47 3.74 14.11
N GLY A 78 14.28 4.23 13.81
CA GLY A 78 14.05 5.36 12.91
C GLY A 78 14.25 5.06 11.41
N ARG A 79 14.49 3.80 11.00
CA ARG A 79 14.65 3.39 9.60
C ARG A 79 13.51 2.52 9.12
N LEU A 80 13.01 2.74 7.90
CA LEU A 80 11.92 1.97 7.33
C LEU A 80 12.26 0.48 7.31
N PHE A 81 11.44 -0.31 7.99
CA PHE A 81 11.58 -1.76 8.11
C PHE A 81 10.41 -2.51 7.50
N ALA A 82 9.18 -2.00 7.63
CA ALA A 82 7.98 -2.71 7.22
C ALA A 82 6.94 -1.77 6.59
N ALA A 83 6.06 -2.37 5.79
CA ALA A 83 4.81 -1.74 5.36
C ALA A 83 3.67 -2.74 5.53
N TYR A 84 2.56 -2.30 6.09
CA TYR A 84 1.36 -3.08 6.34
C TYR A 84 0.21 -2.50 5.54
N VAL A 85 -0.43 -3.33 4.73
CA VAL A 85 -1.55 -2.93 3.88
C VAL A 85 -2.82 -3.65 4.33
N ARG A 86 -3.85 -2.90 4.67
CA ARG A 86 -5.17 -3.44 4.96
C ARG A 86 -5.91 -3.69 3.64
N LEU A 87 -6.38 -4.92 3.44
CA LEU A 87 -7.00 -5.38 2.20
C LEU A 87 -8.50 -5.68 2.33
N ASP A 88 -9.06 -5.57 3.53
CA ASP A 88 -10.45 -5.92 3.82
C ASP A 88 -11.42 -5.24 2.85
N GLY A 89 -12.27 -6.03 2.17
CA GLY A 89 -13.23 -5.52 1.20
C GLY A 89 -12.65 -4.94 -0.10
N LEU A 90 -11.33 -4.93 -0.27
CA LEU A 90 -10.68 -4.42 -1.49
C LEU A 90 -10.39 -5.52 -2.51
N THR A 91 -10.04 -6.70 -2.03
CA THR A 91 -9.68 -7.87 -2.84
C THR A 91 -9.95 -9.14 -2.04
N SER A 92 -10.00 -10.30 -2.71
CA SER A 92 -10.05 -11.59 -2.04
C SER A 92 -8.64 -12.12 -1.73
N ARG A 93 -8.54 -13.00 -0.74
CA ARG A 93 -7.32 -13.72 -0.39
C ARG A 93 -6.72 -14.43 -1.61
N ASP A 94 -7.57 -15.13 -2.40
CA ASP A 94 -7.11 -15.94 -3.54
C ASP A 94 -6.65 -15.07 -4.72
N ALA A 95 -7.34 -13.96 -4.98
CA ALA A 95 -6.91 -13.01 -6.01
C ALA A 95 -5.53 -12.41 -5.67
N MET A 96 -5.32 -11.99 -4.41
CA MET A 96 -4.04 -11.45 -3.97
C MET A 96 -2.95 -12.52 -3.95
N ALA A 97 -3.25 -13.74 -3.49
CA ALA A 97 -2.32 -14.86 -3.50
C ALA A 97 -1.88 -15.23 -4.92
N LYS A 98 -2.81 -15.23 -5.88
CA LYS A 98 -2.52 -15.47 -7.30
C LYS A 98 -1.58 -14.39 -7.86
N GLU A 99 -1.88 -13.12 -7.59
CA GLU A 99 -1.06 -11.98 -8.05
C GLU A 99 0.37 -12.04 -7.47
N LEU A 100 0.49 -12.26 -6.16
CA LEU A 100 1.79 -12.37 -5.51
C LEU A 100 2.57 -13.60 -5.99
N SER A 101 1.89 -14.73 -6.21
CA SER A 101 2.53 -15.94 -6.71
C SER A 101 3.01 -15.80 -8.16
N ALA A 102 2.30 -15.04 -8.99
CA ALA A 102 2.74 -14.74 -10.35
C ALA A 102 4.04 -13.92 -10.38
N ARG A 103 4.25 -13.05 -9.36
CA ARG A 103 5.43 -12.18 -9.25
C ARG A 103 6.60 -12.81 -8.49
N HIS A 104 6.30 -13.61 -7.47
CA HIS A 104 7.29 -14.06 -6.47
C HIS A 104 7.39 -15.59 -6.36
N GLY A 105 6.66 -16.32 -7.20
CA GLY A 105 6.65 -17.79 -7.19
C GLY A 105 5.75 -18.38 -6.11
N LYS A 106 5.91 -19.68 -5.84
CA LYS A 106 5.06 -20.42 -4.90
C LYS A 106 5.32 -19.99 -3.45
N PRO A 107 4.29 -19.65 -2.66
CA PRO A 107 4.45 -19.31 -1.26
C PRO A 107 4.66 -20.55 -0.38
N SER A 108 5.25 -20.37 0.78
CA SER A 108 5.04 -21.26 1.93
C SER A 108 3.77 -20.85 2.67
N ALA A 109 3.05 -21.85 3.23
CA ALA A 109 1.80 -21.64 3.93
C ALA A 109 1.88 -22.18 5.36
N SER A 110 1.19 -21.53 6.29
CA SER A 110 0.96 -22.02 7.64
C SER A 110 -0.39 -21.51 8.14
N THR A 111 -0.98 -22.25 9.08
CA THR A 111 -2.20 -21.85 9.79
C THR A 111 -1.94 -21.92 11.28
N GLU A 112 -2.25 -20.84 11.99
CA GLU A 112 -2.07 -20.76 13.44
C GLU A 112 -3.24 -19.93 14.02
N GLY A 113 -3.92 -20.45 15.04
CA GLY A 113 -5.04 -19.78 15.69
C GLY A 113 -6.18 -19.37 14.72
N GLY A 114 -6.42 -20.14 13.65
CA GLY A 114 -7.42 -19.82 12.62
C GLY A 114 -6.97 -18.76 11.61
N VAL A 115 -5.75 -18.24 11.73
CA VAL A 115 -5.17 -17.30 10.78
C VAL A 115 -4.29 -18.06 9.79
N GLU A 116 -4.66 -18.01 8.51
CA GLU A 116 -3.80 -18.50 7.43
C GLU A 116 -2.75 -17.46 7.07
N THR A 117 -1.51 -17.88 6.88
CA THR A 117 -0.41 -17.02 6.45
C THR A 117 0.31 -17.62 5.25
N LEU A 118 0.31 -16.91 4.14
CA LEU A 118 1.14 -17.19 2.97
C LEU A 118 2.38 -16.31 3.02
N ARG A 119 3.56 -16.89 2.71
CA ARG A 119 4.84 -16.18 2.76
C ARG A 119 5.61 -16.34 1.47
N TRP A 120 6.12 -15.22 0.96
CA TRP A 120 7.04 -15.16 -0.17
C TRP A 120 8.33 -14.48 0.26
N ARG A 121 9.37 -14.70 -0.52
CA ARG A 121 10.63 -13.99 -0.42
C ARG A 121 11.00 -13.41 -1.77
N ALA A 122 11.27 -12.12 -1.82
CA ALA A 122 11.65 -11.37 -3.01
C ALA A 122 12.93 -10.59 -2.70
N GLY A 123 14.10 -11.15 -3.06
CA GLY A 123 15.38 -10.56 -2.69
C GLY A 123 15.52 -10.40 -1.18
N LYS A 124 15.67 -9.15 -0.73
CA LYS A 124 15.80 -8.75 0.68
C LYS A 124 14.47 -8.42 1.35
N THR A 125 13.36 -8.74 0.69
CA THR A 125 12.01 -8.49 1.20
C THR A 125 11.30 -9.80 1.52
N LYS A 126 10.73 -9.90 2.70
CA LYS A 126 9.77 -10.92 3.12
C LYS A 126 8.36 -10.36 2.93
N ILE A 127 7.48 -11.12 2.29
CA ILE A 127 6.08 -10.75 2.06
C ILE A 127 5.20 -11.74 2.80
N LYS A 128 4.22 -11.27 3.56
CA LYS A 128 3.25 -12.10 4.28
C LYS A 128 1.83 -11.65 3.91
N LEU A 129 1.01 -12.59 3.43
CA LEU A 129 -0.43 -12.38 3.28
C LEU A 129 -1.13 -13.18 4.38
N LYS A 130 -1.79 -12.48 5.30
CA LYS A 130 -2.55 -13.07 6.40
C LYS A 130 -4.03 -12.94 6.15
N SER A 131 -4.77 -14.02 6.32
CA SER A 131 -6.23 -14.05 6.25
C SER A 131 -6.83 -14.71 7.48
N ASN A 132 -7.85 -14.11 8.04
CA ASN A 132 -8.68 -14.70 9.08
C ASN A 132 -10.10 -14.86 8.55
N PRO A 133 -10.50 -16.08 8.13
CA PRO A 133 -11.83 -16.34 7.57
C PRO A 133 -12.97 -16.02 8.54
N ALA A 134 -12.75 -16.18 9.86
CA ALA A 134 -13.78 -15.94 10.87
C ALA A 134 -14.13 -14.45 11.01
N THR A 135 -13.17 -13.55 10.77
CA THR A 135 -13.37 -12.10 10.88
C THR A 135 -13.43 -11.38 9.52
N GLY A 136 -13.11 -12.09 8.42
CA GLY A 136 -12.95 -11.51 7.09
C GLY A 136 -11.72 -10.62 6.95
N SER A 137 -10.82 -10.59 7.94
CA SER A 137 -9.62 -9.76 7.91
C SER A 137 -8.62 -10.29 6.88
N LEU A 138 -8.10 -9.40 6.05
CA LEU A 138 -7.08 -9.67 5.05
C LEU A 138 -5.99 -8.59 5.11
N LYS A 139 -4.75 -9.00 5.40
CA LYS A 139 -3.61 -8.09 5.62
C LYS A 139 -2.41 -8.54 4.80
N LEU A 140 -1.71 -7.58 4.21
CA LEU A 140 -0.48 -7.81 3.47
C LEU A 140 0.66 -7.04 4.14
N GLY A 141 1.75 -7.74 4.47
CA GLY A 141 2.92 -7.15 5.09
C GLY A 141 4.18 -7.35 4.22
N TYR A 142 4.96 -6.30 4.10
CA TYR A 142 6.29 -6.30 3.49
C TYR A 142 7.32 -5.98 4.56
N TYR A 143 8.41 -6.74 4.65
CA TYR A 143 9.41 -6.61 5.70
C TYR A 143 10.82 -6.69 5.12
N SER A 144 11.71 -5.81 5.57
CA SER A 144 13.15 -5.93 5.30
C SER A 144 13.71 -7.19 5.96
N THR A 145 14.62 -7.89 5.28
CA THR A 145 15.40 -8.99 5.88
C THR A 145 16.80 -8.54 6.31
N GLU A 146 17.17 -7.31 6.05
CA GLU A 146 18.50 -6.77 6.38
C GLU A 146 18.58 -6.16 7.77
N GLN A 147 17.45 -5.65 8.28
CA GLN A 147 17.39 -5.08 9.62
C GLN A 147 17.02 -6.16 10.63
N THR A 148 17.75 -6.17 11.73
CA THR A 148 17.55 -7.10 12.85
C THR A 148 17.47 -6.33 14.16
N GLY A 149 17.10 -7.01 15.25
CA GLY A 149 17.02 -6.40 16.56
C GLY A 149 15.61 -6.45 17.18
N PRO A 150 15.44 -5.92 18.40
CA PRO A 150 14.16 -6.01 19.12
C PRO A 150 13.01 -5.31 18.40
N ALA A 151 13.23 -4.09 17.92
CA ALA A 151 12.22 -3.32 17.19
C ALA A 151 11.78 -4.01 15.89
N ALA A 152 12.73 -4.54 15.11
CA ALA A 152 12.43 -5.30 13.89
C ALA A 152 11.62 -6.57 14.21
N ARG A 153 11.94 -7.28 15.29
CA ARG A 153 11.17 -8.44 15.75
C ARG A 153 9.76 -8.08 16.19
N LEU A 154 9.60 -6.99 16.92
CA LEU A 154 8.29 -6.46 17.33
C LEU A 154 7.42 -6.13 16.10
N LEU A 155 7.97 -5.42 15.12
CA LEU A 155 7.30 -5.06 13.88
C LEU A 155 6.95 -6.30 13.04
N GLU A 156 7.83 -7.31 13.00
CA GLU A 156 7.60 -8.54 12.24
C GLU A 156 6.63 -9.50 12.94
N ALA A 157 6.56 -9.50 14.25
CA ALA A 157 5.66 -10.36 15.04
C ALA A 157 4.20 -10.11 14.70
N ASP A 158 3.91 -8.90 14.11
CA ASP A 158 2.58 -8.56 13.61
C ASP A 158 1.49 -8.69 14.70
N SER A 159 1.91 -8.50 15.94
CA SER A 159 1.02 -8.34 17.10
C SER A 159 0.27 -7.00 17.03
N LEU A 160 0.61 -6.19 16.04
CA LEU A 160 0.03 -4.90 15.85
C LEU A 160 -1.37 -5.02 15.27
N ASP A 161 -2.33 -4.45 15.98
CA ASP A 161 -3.65 -4.23 15.41
C ASP A 161 -3.58 -3.08 14.39
N VAL A 162 -3.26 -3.45 13.12
CA VAL A 162 -3.23 -2.49 12.00
C VAL A 162 -4.58 -1.78 11.88
N ASP A 163 -5.68 -2.43 12.28
CA ASP A 163 -7.01 -1.84 12.25
C ASP A 163 -7.18 -0.76 13.31
N ALA A 164 -6.61 -0.94 14.50
CA ALA A 164 -6.60 0.10 15.53
C ALA A 164 -5.74 1.30 15.10
N LEU A 165 -4.58 1.07 14.46
CA LEU A 165 -3.74 2.14 13.92
C LEU A 165 -4.40 2.85 12.74
N ALA A 166 -5.09 2.11 11.86
CA ALA A 166 -5.84 2.70 10.77
C ALA A 166 -6.95 3.63 11.28
N ARG A 167 -7.65 3.23 12.34
CA ARG A 167 -8.66 4.08 13.00
C ARG A 167 -8.08 5.35 13.61
N LEU A 168 -6.88 5.28 14.19
CA LEU A 168 -6.16 6.47 14.69
C LEU A 168 -5.83 7.41 13.53
N TYR A 169 -5.37 6.87 12.40
CA TYR A 169 -5.10 7.66 11.21
C TYR A 169 -6.34 8.42 10.70
N ASP A 170 -7.47 7.75 10.58
CA ASP A 170 -8.69 8.37 10.09
C ASP A 170 -9.18 9.50 11.04
N LYS A 171 -9.09 9.28 12.35
CA LYS A 171 -9.43 10.27 13.36
C LYS A 171 -8.49 11.48 13.35
N ASP A 172 -7.18 11.25 13.29
CA ASP A 172 -6.17 12.32 13.28
C ASP A 172 -6.16 13.10 11.96
N LYS A 173 -6.43 12.44 10.83
CA LYS A 173 -6.58 13.09 9.54
C LYS A 173 -7.74 14.10 9.55
N LEU A 174 -8.86 13.71 10.11
CA LEU A 174 -10.02 14.61 10.30
C LEU A 174 -9.69 15.77 11.26
N THR A 175 -9.02 15.50 12.38
CA THR A 175 -8.70 16.52 13.38
C THR A 175 -7.65 17.52 12.86
N LYS A 176 -6.61 17.06 12.14
CA LYS A 176 -5.58 17.94 11.59
C LYS A 176 -6.01 18.70 10.33
N ALA A 177 -6.88 18.12 9.50
CA ALA A 177 -7.47 18.86 8.37
C ALA A 177 -8.28 20.08 8.85
N VAL A 178 -8.85 20.00 10.07
CA VAL A 178 -9.59 21.10 10.72
C VAL A 178 -8.65 22.09 11.45
N SER A 179 -7.43 21.66 11.83
CA SER A 179 -6.57 22.42 12.76
C SER A 179 -5.37 23.13 12.11
N LEU A 180 -5.19 23.12 10.79
CA LEU A 180 -4.12 23.87 10.13
C LEU A 180 -4.53 25.32 9.90
N PRO A 181 -4.10 26.29 10.74
CA PRO A 181 -4.37 27.69 10.47
C PRO A 181 -3.57 28.11 9.23
N GLY A 182 -4.26 28.61 8.20
CA GLY A 182 -3.66 29.37 7.12
C GLY A 182 -3.34 28.66 5.81
N LYS A 183 -3.66 27.38 5.65
CA LYS A 183 -3.60 26.77 4.31
C LYS A 183 -5.03 26.68 3.75
N PRO A 184 -5.36 27.41 2.65
CA PRO A 184 -6.68 27.27 2.05
C PRO A 184 -6.89 25.81 1.65
N ALA A 185 -8.06 25.25 2.00
CA ALA A 185 -8.45 23.92 1.55
C ALA A 185 -8.27 23.83 0.03
N PRO A 186 -7.78 22.73 -0.52
CA PRO A 186 -7.70 22.57 -1.96
C PRO A 186 -9.07 22.84 -2.54
N LYS A 187 -9.13 23.73 -3.55
CA LYS A 187 -10.38 24.09 -4.23
C LYS A 187 -11.06 22.81 -4.70
N GLY A 188 -12.26 22.51 -4.17
CA GLY A 188 -13.03 21.32 -4.48
C GLY A 188 -13.15 20.28 -3.36
N TYR A 189 -12.54 20.49 -2.18
CA TYR A 189 -12.74 19.62 -1.02
C TYR A 189 -13.87 20.17 -0.14
N SER A 190 -15.07 19.57 -0.23
CA SER A 190 -16.13 19.71 0.75
C SER A 190 -16.08 18.49 1.69
N PRO A 191 -15.96 18.66 3.02
CA PRO A 191 -16.01 17.54 3.95
C PRO A 191 -17.42 16.89 4.05
N TYR A 192 -18.41 17.42 3.30
CA TYR A 192 -19.79 16.95 3.26
C TYR A 192 -20.26 16.51 1.86
N ASP A 193 -19.33 16.29 0.92
CA ASP A 193 -19.68 15.86 -0.42
C ASP A 193 -19.83 14.32 -0.47
N ASP A 194 -20.80 13.84 0.26
CA ASP A 194 -21.20 12.41 0.31
C ASP A 194 -22.06 12.01 -0.87
N GLY A 195 -21.87 12.62 -2.03
CA GLY A 195 -22.48 12.10 -3.27
C GLY A 195 -24.01 12.14 -3.32
N VAL A 196 -24.67 12.99 -2.52
CA VAL A 196 -26.11 13.19 -2.64
C VAL A 196 -26.35 14.11 -3.83
N SER A 197 -26.71 13.50 -4.96
CA SER A 197 -27.18 14.13 -6.18
C SER A 197 -28.26 15.17 -5.85
N GLN A 198 -27.94 16.44 -5.99
CA GLN A 198 -28.95 17.48 -6.06
C GLN A 198 -29.70 17.31 -7.37
N SER A 199 -30.92 16.80 -7.29
CA SER A 199 -31.88 16.88 -8.38
C SER A 199 -32.11 18.35 -8.76
N PRO A 200 -32.05 18.71 -10.05
CA PRO A 200 -32.33 20.08 -10.48
C PRO A 200 -33.79 20.43 -10.16
N GLY A 201 -33.97 21.46 -9.35
CA GLY A 201 -35.25 22.01 -8.97
C GLY A 201 -36.08 22.40 -10.18
N ARG A 202 -37.31 21.89 -10.19
CA ARG A 202 -38.39 22.24 -11.12
C ARG A 202 -38.75 23.73 -10.94
N ALA A 203 -38.60 24.51 -11.98
CA ALA A 203 -39.01 25.91 -12.00
C ALA A 203 -40.53 26.02 -11.77
N PRO A 204 -41.02 27.02 -11.00
CA PRO A 204 -42.45 27.30 -10.88
C PRO A 204 -43.00 27.90 -12.17
N GLY A 205 -44.10 27.36 -12.62
CA GLY A 205 -44.78 27.75 -13.84
C GLY A 205 -45.37 29.19 -13.82
N GLN A 206 -45.45 29.70 -14.99
CA GLN A 206 -46.46 30.68 -15.40
C GLN A 206 -47.56 29.93 -16.19
#